data_b40e1ae4a69373bf6338658be90c82a7
#
_entry.id   b40e1ae4a69373bf6338658be90c82a7
#
_cell.length_a   1.000
_cell.length_b   1.000
_cell.length_c   1.000
_cell.angle_alpha   90.00
_cell.angle_beta   90.00
_cell.angle_gamma   90.00
#
_symmetry.space_group_name_H-M   'P 1'
#
loop_
_entity.id
_entity.type
_entity.pdbx_description
1 polymer ?
#
loop_
_entity_poly.entity_id
_entity_poly.type
_entity_poly.pdbx_seq_one_letter_code
_entity_poly.pdbx_strand_id
1 'polypeptide(L)'
;MLKMMTATFLALVIGMAAGPWFIRWLQHRGIGQNIRDLTPERHRAKQGTPTMGGLLILVAALIPYLIFATKTVPSLVVVLLTVGSGLIGFVDDLISRRRGRSLGLNARAKLALQAVLVGIALFIGIRYGGIDTRLAVPFMRNGLDIGWLYYPFAFILIAGFSNAVNLTDGLDGLAAGTGAVALFAYAGIAFLQGEVDLALFATCMTGASVGFLWYNSHPATVFMGDTGSLALGAAVAGMAVATNMEILSLLIGGLFVVEALSVTIQVFSFHFFHRRVFLMAPIHHHFELKGWSET
;
A
#
# COMPACT_ATOMS: atom_id res chain seq x y z
N MET A 1 -20.54 8.61 12.57
CA MET A 1 -20.90 7.50 11.68
C MET A 1 -21.41 7.98 10.32
N LEU A 2 -22.46 8.83 10.21
CA LEU A 2 -22.98 9.31 8.91
C LEU A 2 -21.89 9.95 8.03
N LYS A 3 -21.05 10.84 8.59
CA LYS A 3 -19.93 11.46 7.85
C LYS A 3 -18.96 10.44 7.24
N MET A 4 -18.65 9.37 7.97
CA MET A 4 -17.77 8.31 7.47
C MET A 4 -18.41 7.54 6.32
N MET A 5 -19.68 7.16 6.48
CA MET A 5 -20.43 6.46 5.42
C MET A 5 -20.52 7.30 4.14
N THR A 6 -20.87 8.59 4.28
CA THR A 6 -20.96 9.52 3.13
C THR A 6 -19.61 9.74 2.46
N ALA A 7 -18.53 9.87 3.25
CA ALA A 7 -17.18 10.06 2.71
C ALA A 7 -16.68 8.80 2.00
N THR A 8 -16.91 7.61 2.57
CA THR A 8 -16.57 6.33 1.94
C THR A 8 -17.31 6.14 0.62
N PHE A 9 -18.63 6.40 0.62
CA PHE A 9 -19.43 6.30 -0.59
C PHE A 9 -18.97 7.31 -1.66
N LEU A 10 -18.65 8.54 -1.25
CA LEU A 10 -18.13 9.56 -2.17
C LEU A 10 -16.77 9.13 -2.76
N ALA A 11 -15.86 8.58 -1.94
CA ALA A 11 -14.58 8.05 -2.41
C ALA A 11 -14.76 6.94 -3.45
N LEU A 12 -15.66 6.00 -3.18
CA LEU A 12 -16.01 4.93 -4.11
C LEU A 12 -16.57 5.49 -5.43
N VAL A 13 -17.52 6.40 -5.35
CA VAL A 13 -18.16 6.99 -6.54
C VAL A 13 -17.15 7.80 -7.36
N ILE A 14 -16.28 8.59 -6.72
CA ILE A 14 -15.20 9.32 -7.42
C ILE A 14 -14.28 8.33 -8.14
N GLY A 15 -13.83 7.25 -7.47
CA GLY A 15 -12.99 6.22 -8.07
C GLY A 15 -13.65 5.58 -9.29
N MET A 16 -14.92 5.21 -9.19
CA MET A 16 -15.67 4.63 -10.31
C MET A 16 -15.95 5.64 -11.43
N ALA A 17 -16.42 6.82 -11.11
CA ALA A 17 -16.83 7.80 -12.14
C ALA A 17 -15.64 8.42 -12.89
N ALA A 18 -14.52 8.69 -12.19
CA ALA A 18 -13.31 9.23 -12.80
C ALA A 18 -12.50 8.19 -13.58
N GLY A 19 -12.67 6.89 -13.26
CA GLY A 19 -11.89 5.80 -13.83
C GLY A 19 -11.86 5.79 -15.36
N PRO A 20 -12.99 5.81 -16.09
CA PRO A 20 -12.98 5.73 -17.56
C PRO A 20 -12.25 6.90 -18.23
N TRP A 21 -12.40 8.10 -17.67
CA TRP A 21 -11.68 9.27 -18.17
C TRP A 21 -10.19 9.15 -17.88
N PHE A 22 -9.81 8.75 -16.66
CA PHE A 22 -8.43 8.60 -16.25
C PHE A 22 -7.70 7.51 -17.05
N ILE A 23 -8.33 6.34 -17.26
CA ILE A 23 -7.77 5.25 -18.06
C ILE A 23 -7.51 5.70 -19.50
N ARG A 24 -8.49 6.37 -20.15
CA ARG A 24 -8.31 6.94 -21.49
C ARG A 24 -7.16 7.94 -21.54
N TRP A 25 -7.05 8.81 -20.52
CA TRP A 25 -5.96 9.77 -20.43
C TRP A 25 -4.58 9.08 -20.34
N LEU A 26 -4.45 8.02 -19.55
CA LEU A 26 -3.23 7.20 -19.46
C LEU A 26 -2.89 6.56 -20.81
N GLN A 27 -3.88 5.99 -21.49
CA GLN A 27 -3.73 5.37 -22.82
C GLN A 27 -3.23 6.36 -23.86
N HIS A 28 -3.84 7.54 -23.95
CA HIS A 28 -3.43 8.60 -24.86
C HIS A 28 -2.01 9.10 -24.60
N ARG A 29 -1.55 9.03 -23.35
CA ARG A 29 -0.18 9.38 -22.97
C ARG A 29 0.81 8.23 -23.20
N GLY A 30 0.35 7.08 -23.66
CA GLY A 30 1.19 5.88 -23.84
C GLY A 30 1.80 5.40 -22.53
N ILE A 31 1.07 5.51 -21.41
CA ILE A 31 1.51 5.07 -20.09
C ILE A 31 1.08 3.61 -19.93
N GLY A 32 1.81 2.68 -20.52
CA GLY A 32 1.59 1.24 -20.39
C GLY A 32 2.74 0.56 -19.66
N GLN A 33 2.43 -0.59 -19.07
CA GLN A 33 3.41 -1.39 -18.33
C GLN A 33 4.36 -2.12 -19.28
N ASN A 34 5.67 -2.06 -18.98
CA ASN A 34 6.69 -2.89 -19.61
C ASN A 34 6.87 -4.18 -18.79
N ILE A 35 6.51 -5.31 -19.36
CA ILE A 35 6.60 -6.63 -18.69
C ILE A 35 8.05 -7.12 -18.74
N ARG A 36 8.51 -7.76 -17.65
CA ARG A 36 9.84 -8.40 -17.60
C ARG A 36 9.83 -9.70 -18.39
N ASP A 37 10.93 -10.00 -19.11
CA ASP A 37 11.06 -11.23 -19.90
C ASP A 37 10.97 -12.53 -19.07
N LEU A 38 11.15 -12.42 -17.73
CA LEU A 38 11.11 -13.55 -16.79
C LEU A 38 9.71 -13.85 -16.24
N THR A 39 8.68 -13.07 -16.59
CA THR A 39 7.29 -13.30 -16.14
C THR A 39 6.63 -14.43 -16.93
N PRO A 40 5.70 -15.20 -16.31
CA PRO A 40 4.95 -16.24 -16.99
C PRO A 40 4.30 -15.75 -18.29
N GLU A 41 4.20 -16.60 -19.31
CA GLU A 41 3.68 -16.22 -20.66
C GLU A 41 2.28 -15.59 -20.61
N ARG A 42 1.46 -15.97 -19.64
CA ARG A 42 0.12 -15.39 -19.42
C ARG A 42 0.15 -13.88 -19.19
N HIS A 43 1.23 -13.35 -18.61
CA HIS A 43 1.38 -11.91 -18.38
C HIS A 43 1.70 -11.13 -19.67
N ARG A 44 2.16 -11.79 -20.73
CA ARG A 44 2.38 -11.11 -22.04
C ARG A 44 1.09 -10.52 -22.62
N ALA A 45 -0.07 -11.14 -22.34
CA ALA A 45 -1.37 -10.58 -22.72
C ALA A 45 -1.70 -9.24 -22.03
N LYS A 46 -1.04 -8.94 -20.89
CA LYS A 46 -1.21 -7.70 -20.12
C LYS A 46 -0.31 -6.55 -20.59
N GLN A 47 0.55 -6.79 -21.62
CA GLN A 47 1.43 -5.77 -22.15
C GLN A 47 0.64 -4.60 -22.74
N GLY A 48 0.99 -3.38 -22.33
CA GLY A 48 0.30 -2.17 -22.79
C GLY A 48 -0.88 -1.76 -21.92
N THR A 49 -1.30 -2.57 -20.93
CA THR A 49 -2.30 -2.11 -19.95
C THR A 49 -1.77 -0.88 -19.21
N PRO A 50 -2.57 0.20 -19.10
CA PRO A 50 -2.16 1.42 -18.38
C PRO A 50 -1.74 1.12 -16.94
N THR A 51 -0.71 1.79 -16.46
CA THR A 51 -0.24 1.75 -15.08
C THR A 51 -0.38 3.11 -14.40
N MET A 52 0.02 3.25 -13.13
CA MET A 52 -0.13 4.46 -12.29
C MET A 52 -1.58 4.70 -11.86
N GLY A 53 -2.42 3.67 -11.81
CA GLY A 53 -3.79 3.73 -11.30
C GLY A 53 -3.90 4.16 -9.84
N GLY A 54 -2.81 4.05 -9.08
CA GLY A 54 -2.71 4.55 -7.71
C GLY A 54 -3.01 6.04 -7.55
N LEU A 55 -2.78 6.86 -8.58
CA LEU A 55 -3.20 8.27 -8.57
C LEU A 55 -4.73 8.41 -8.43
N LEU A 56 -5.49 7.55 -9.09
CA LEU A 56 -6.94 7.53 -8.97
C LEU A 56 -7.38 7.21 -7.55
N ILE A 57 -6.74 6.20 -6.91
CA ILE A 57 -7.02 5.83 -5.51
C ILE A 57 -6.75 7.03 -4.59
N LEU A 58 -5.56 7.65 -4.71
CA LEU A 58 -5.18 8.78 -3.87
C LEU A 58 -6.13 9.97 -4.02
N VAL A 59 -6.46 10.36 -5.24
CA VAL A 59 -7.37 11.47 -5.49
C VAL A 59 -8.77 11.16 -4.97
N ALA A 60 -9.29 9.95 -5.25
CA ALA A 60 -10.61 9.54 -4.82
C ALA A 60 -10.74 9.46 -3.29
N ALA A 61 -9.68 9.09 -2.57
CA ALA A 61 -9.66 9.02 -1.11
C ALA A 61 -9.47 10.41 -0.47
N LEU A 62 -8.55 11.22 -1.00
CA LEU A 62 -8.17 12.48 -0.37
C LEU A 62 -9.25 13.56 -0.49
N ILE A 63 -10.01 13.61 -1.59
CA ILE A 63 -11.06 14.61 -1.78
C ILE A 63 -12.10 14.53 -0.65
N PRO A 64 -12.79 13.40 -0.40
CA PRO A 64 -13.77 13.33 0.68
C PRO A 64 -13.11 13.44 2.06
N TYR A 65 -11.90 12.88 2.27
CA TYR A 65 -11.19 13.09 3.51
C TYR A 65 -10.97 14.58 3.82
N LEU A 66 -10.49 15.37 2.87
CA LEU A 66 -10.24 16.81 3.06
C LEU A 66 -11.52 17.61 3.31
N ILE A 67 -12.66 17.16 2.78
CA ILE A 67 -13.96 17.80 2.96
C ILE A 67 -14.51 17.52 4.37
N PHE A 68 -14.40 16.29 4.87
CA PHE A 68 -15.12 15.85 6.07
C PHE A 68 -14.26 15.79 7.33
N ALA A 69 -12.92 15.72 7.21
CA ALA A 69 -12.00 15.60 8.35
C ALA A 69 -11.79 16.92 9.08
N THR A 70 -11.62 16.85 10.39
CA THR A 70 -11.15 17.97 11.23
C THR A 70 -9.64 18.14 11.14
N LYS A 71 -8.93 17.14 10.60
CA LYS A 71 -7.49 17.13 10.31
C LYS A 71 -6.62 17.12 11.58
N THR A 72 -6.84 16.12 12.44
CA THR A 72 -5.98 15.86 13.60
C THR A 72 -4.55 15.53 13.17
N VAL A 73 -3.57 15.84 14.03
CA VAL A 73 -2.15 15.59 13.69
C VAL A 73 -1.87 14.12 13.37
N PRO A 74 -2.38 13.13 14.12
CA PRO A 74 -2.18 11.72 13.76
C PRO A 74 -2.71 11.38 12.35
N SER A 75 -3.91 11.89 12.00
CA SER A 75 -4.47 11.64 10.67
C SER A 75 -3.65 12.31 9.55
N LEU A 76 -3.14 13.53 9.78
CA LEU A 76 -2.26 14.21 8.84
C LEU A 76 -0.91 13.49 8.66
N VAL A 77 -0.39 12.87 9.71
CA VAL A 77 0.82 12.03 9.65
C VAL A 77 0.59 10.82 8.74
N VAL A 78 -0.56 10.15 8.88
CA VAL A 78 -0.91 9.02 7.99
C VAL A 78 -1.09 9.49 6.54
N VAL A 79 -1.72 10.63 6.33
CA VAL A 79 -1.83 11.25 4.98
C VAL A 79 -0.44 11.57 4.42
N LEU A 80 0.46 12.15 5.23
CA LEU A 80 1.84 12.44 4.81
C LEU A 80 2.59 11.19 4.39
N LEU A 81 2.50 10.11 5.18
CA LEU A 81 3.11 8.81 4.85
C LEU A 81 2.54 8.23 3.55
N THR A 82 1.21 8.27 3.40
CA THR A 82 0.51 7.73 2.24
C THR A 82 0.84 8.50 0.97
N VAL A 83 0.67 9.81 0.99
CA VAL A 83 0.92 10.67 -0.18
C VAL A 83 2.41 10.71 -0.50
N GLY A 84 3.28 10.83 0.52
CA GLY A 84 4.72 10.83 0.34
C GLY A 84 5.24 9.54 -0.27
N SER A 85 4.77 8.37 0.19
CA SER A 85 5.10 7.08 -0.41
C SER A 85 4.54 6.94 -1.83
N GLY A 86 3.33 7.46 -2.06
CA GLY A 86 2.74 7.54 -3.39
C GLY A 86 3.56 8.41 -4.35
N LEU A 87 4.11 9.53 -3.88
CA LEU A 87 5.00 10.38 -4.68
C LEU A 87 6.34 9.68 -4.98
N ILE A 88 6.91 8.94 -4.02
CA ILE A 88 8.10 8.10 -4.26
C ILE A 88 7.78 7.08 -5.37
N GLY A 89 6.65 6.40 -5.28
CA GLY A 89 6.20 5.45 -6.30
C GLY A 89 5.92 6.11 -7.65
N PHE A 90 5.32 7.30 -7.65
CA PHE A 90 5.09 8.08 -8.86
C PHE A 90 6.41 8.43 -9.60
N VAL A 91 7.41 8.85 -8.85
CA VAL A 91 8.75 9.11 -9.41
C VAL A 91 9.36 7.83 -9.94
N ASP A 92 9.21 6.71 -9.24
CA ASP A 92 9.67 5.39 -9.69
C ASP A 92 9.02 4.98 -11.02
N ASP A 93 7.68 5.01 -11.09
CA ASP A 93 6.90 4.72 -12.30
C ASP A 93 7.32 5.61 -13.47
N LEU A 94 7.53 6.91 -13.20
CA LEU A 94 7.91 7.89 -14.24
C LEU A 94 9.32 7.62 -14.79
N ILE A 95 10.28 7.28 -13.91
CA ILE A 95 11.67 6.95 -14.32
C ILE A 95 11.70 5.64 -15.09
N SER A 96 11.00 4.61 -14.58
CA SER A 96 10.84 3.30 -15.23
C SER A 96 10.34 3.48 -16.66
N ARG A 97 9.28 4.27 -16.83
CA ARG A 97 8.71 4.59 -18.14
C ARG A 97 9.71 5.30 -19.05
N ARG A 98 10.36 6.40 -18.57
CA ARG A 98 11.31 7.18 -19.40
C ARG A 98 12.49 6.35 -19.87
N ARG A 99 12.91 5.37 -19.08
CA ARG A 99 14.03 4.47 -19.42
C ARG A 99 13.61 3.26 -20.27
N GLY A 100 12.31 3.05 -20.49
CA GLY A 100 11.80 1.86 -21.20
C GLY A 100 12.15 0.55 -20.50
N ARG A 101 12.41 0.57 -19.18
CA ARG A 101 12.82 -0.58 -18.38
C ARG A 101 11.82 -0.81 -17.25
N SER A 102 11.78 -2.03 -16.75
CA SER A 102 10.93 -2.38 -15.60
C SER A 102 11.46 -1.89 -14.23
N LEU A 103 12.63 -1.23 -14.19
CA LEU A 103 13.26 -0.70 -12.97
C LEU A 103 13.36 0.83 -13.07
N GLY A 104 12.73 1.52 -12.12
CA GLY A 104 12.77 2.97 -11.96
C GLY A 104 13.93 3.43 -11.06
N LEU A 105 13.64 3.78 -9.82
CA LEU A 105 14.63 4.12 -8.80
C LEU A 105 15.43 2.88 -8.37
N ASN A 106 16.69 3.08 -8.01
CA ASN A 106 17.42 2.00 -7.36
C ASN A 106 16.89 1.79 -5.92
N ALA A 107 17.02 0.57 -5.39
CA ALA A 107 16.49 0.19 -4.08
C ALA A 107 17.04 1.08 -2.94
N ARG A 108 18.31 1.49 -3.02
CA ARG A 108 18.94 2.34 -1.99
C ARG A 108 18.31 3.74 -1.98
N ALA A 109 18.09 4.34 -3.15
CA ALA A 109 17.44 5.65 -3.25
C ALA A 109 15.98 5.59 -2.76
N LYS A 110 15.24 4.54 -3.13
CA LYS A 110 13.87 4.32 -2.66
C LYS A 110 13.82 4.23 -1.13
N LEU A 111 14.67 3.40 -0.52
CA LEU A 111 14.76 3.25 0.94
C LEU A 111 15.22 4.55 1.64
N ALA A 112 16.17 5.29 1.06
CA ALA A 112 16.61 6.57 1.62
C ALA A 112 15.49 7.62 1.63
N LEU A 113 14.72 7.73 0.54
CA LEU A 113 13.56 8.61 0.47
C LEU A 113 12.47 8.19 1.47
N GLN A 114 12.21 6.90 1.61
CA GLN A 114 11.30 6.38 2.63
C GLN A 114 11.81 6.68 4.04
N ALA A 115 13.11 6.55 4.31
CA ALA A 115 13.68 6.85 5.63
C ALA A 115 13.51 8.33 6.01
N VAL A 116 13.74 9.25 5.09
CA VAL A 116 13.52 10.68 5.30
C VAL A 116 12.03 10.97 5.56
N LEU A 117 11.14 10.42 4.73
CA LEU A 117 9.70 10.59 4.87
C LEU A 117 9.20 10.08 6.23
N VAL A 118 9.58 8.85 6.60
CA VAL A 118 9.18 8.23 7.87
C VAL A 118 9.76 8.98 9.05
N GLY A 119 11.05 9.42 8.98
CA GLY A 119 11.67 10.21 10.03
C GLY A 119 10.91 11.51 10.29
N ILE A 120 10.53 12.25 9.25
CA ILE A 120 9.72 13.47 9.35
C ILE A 120 8.34 13.15 9.95
N ALA A 121 7.66 12.12 9.45
CA ALA A 121 6.33 11.74 9.89
C ALA A 121 6.31 11.32 11.37
N LEU A 122 7.29 10.51 11.81
CA LEU A 122 7.41 10.10 13.21
C LEU A 122 7.75 11.28 14.12
N PHE A 123 8.66 12.16 13.68
CA PHE A 123 8.98 13.38 14.45
C PHE A 123 7.73 14.23 14.70
N ILE A 124 6.93 14.48 13.66
CA ILE A 124 5.68 15.24 13.79
C ILE A 124 4.66 14.48 14.66
N GLY A 125 4.47 13.19 14.40
CA GLY A 125 3.49 12.37 15.08
C GLY A 125 3.74 12.24 16.58
N ILE A 126 4.98 11.98 16.98
CA ILE A 126 5.37 11.82 18.39
C ILE A 126 5.38 13.18 19.08
N ARG A 127 5.93 14.22 18.44
CA ARG A 127 6.11 15.54 19.09
C ARG A 127 4.81 16.32 19.21
N TYR A 128 3.92 16.21 18.24
CA TYR A 128 2.72 17.05 18.13
C TYR A 128 1.41 16.26 18.05
N GLY A 129 1.47 14.96 17.71
CA GLY A 129 0.31 14.11 17.47
C GLY A 129 -0.03 13.18 18.62
N GLY A 130 0.81 13.10 19.65
CA GLY A 130 0.58 12.18 20.78
C GLY A 130 0.71 10.70 20.43
N ILE A 131 1.37 10.36 19.31
CA ILE A 131 1.66 8.97 18.96
C ILE A 131 2.57 8.38 20.04
N ASP A 132 2.12 7.29 20.67
CA ASP A 132 2.88 6.60 21.71
C ASP A 132 4.03 5.79 21.08
N THR A 133 5.16 5.74 21.75
CA THR A 133 6.34 4.95 21.36
C THR A 133 6.39 3.58 22.06
N ARG A 134 5.36 3.25 22.84
CA ARG A 134 5.19 1.93 23.45
C ARG A 134 4.45 1.02 22.49
N LEU A 135 4.97 -0.18 22.28
CA LEU A 135 4.29 -1.18 21.46
C LEU A 135 3.13 -1.81 22.21
N ALA A 136 1.94 -1.77 21.65
CA ALA A 136 0.81 -2.53 22.15
C ALA A 136 1.02 -4.02 21.82
N VAL A 137 1.46 -4.79 22.82
CA VAL A 137 1.65 -6.24 22.70
C VAL A 137 0.40 -6.93 23.23
N PRO A 138 -0.23 -7.86 22.47
CA PRO A 138 -1.37 -8.64 22.95
C PRO A 138 -1.07 -9.28 24.30
N PHE A 139 -2.04 -9.26 25.20
CA PHE A 139 -1.97 -9.80 26.58
C PHE A 139 -1.07 -9.01 27.55
N MET A 140 -0.39 -7.95 27.13
CA MET A 140 0.37 -7.05 28.03
C MET A 140 -0.42 -5.76 28.28
N ARG A 141 -0.79 -5.50 29.56
CA ARG A 141 -1.60 -4.33 29.93
C ARG A 141 -0.91 -2.98 29.67
N ASN A 142 0.41 -2.92 29.83
CA ASN A 142 1.17 -1.65 29.78
C ASN A 142 1.97 -1.46 28.49
N GLY A 143 1.81 -2.39 27.53
CA GLY A 143 2.65 -2.40 26.32
C GLY A 143 4.14 -2.64 26.64
N LEU A 144 4.97 -2.62 25.60
CA LEU A 144 6.41 -2.78 25.69
C LEU A 144 7.08 -1.45 25.33
N ASP A 145 7.78 -0.82 26.28
CA ASP A 145 8.61 0.34 25.99
C ASP A 145 9.94 -0.11 25.41
N ILE A 146 10.17 0.21 24.14
CA ILE A 146 11.43 -0.08 23.44
C ILE A 146 12.31 1.17 23.27
N GLY A 147 11.89 2.28 23.85
CA GLY A 147 12.63 3.54 23.83
C GLY A 147 12.98 4.01 22.41
N TRP A 148 14.26 4.39 22.21
CA TRP A 148 14.72 4.87 20.90
C TRP A 148 14.66 3.81 19.77
N LEU A 149 14.58 2.52 20.10
CA LEU A 149 14.43 1.44 19.12
C LEU A 149 13.08 1.51 18.38
N TYR A 150 12.11 2.26 18.91
CA TYR A 150 10.84 2.48 18.22
C TYR A 150 11.02 3.14 16.84
N TYR A 151 11.95 4.06 16.68
CA TYR A 151 12.18 4.75 15.40
C TYR A 151 12.62 3.81 14.28
N PRO A 152 13.69 3.00 14.45
CA PRO A 152 14.06 2.02 13.42
C PRO A 152 12.99 0.93 13.25
N PHE A 153 12.29 0.52 14.30
CA PHE A 153 11.18 -0.42 14.21
C PHE A 153 10.04 0.12 13.34
N ALA A 154 9.57 1.33 13.62
CA ALA A 154 8.49 1.96 12.84
C ALA A 154 8.93 2.22 11.37
N PHE A 155 10.21 2.56 11.14
CA PHE A 155 10.75 2.65 9.79
C PHE A 155 10.68 1.29 9.06
N ILE A 156 11.14 0.20 9.70
CA ILE A 156 11.08 -1.15 9.12
C ILE A 156 9.63 -1.55 8.85
N LEU A 157 8.71 -1.23 9.75
CA LEU A 157 7.30 -1.51 9.59
C LEU A 157 6.72 -0.77 8.37
N ILE A 158 6.89 0.54 8.30
CA ILE A 158 6.30 1.38 7.24
C ILE A 158 6.94 1.08 5.89
N ALA A 159 8.27 1.05 5.80
CA ALA A 159 8.97 0.71 4.58
C ALA A 159 8.72 -0.74 4.18
N GLY A 160 8.67 -1.66 5.16
CA GLY A 160 8.36 -3.07 4.97
C GLY A 160 6.99 -3.28 4.34
N PHE A 161 5.93 -2.72 4.93
CA PHE A 161 4.57 -2.82 4.37
C PHE A 161 4.45 -2.14 3.02
N SER A 162 5.05 -0.95 2.86
CA SER A 162 5.05 -0.24 1.57
C SER A 162 5.62 -1.12 0.45
N ASN A 163 6.77 -1.74 0.69
CA ASN A 163 7.38 -2.64 -0.30
C ASN A 163 6.68 -4.01 -0.38
N ALA A 164 6.10 -4.52 0.71
CA ALA A 164 5.35 -5.77 0.71
C ALA A 164 4.08 -5.69 -0.15
N VAL A 165 3.33 -4.57 -0.06
CA VAL A 165 2.18 -4.32 -0.93
C VAL A 165 2.61 -4.18 -2.39
N ASN A 166 3.75 -3.54 -2.64
CA ASN A 166 4.32 -3.46 -3.99
C ASN A 166 4.70 -4.84 -4.56
N LEU A 167 5.23 -5.75 -3.73
CA LEU A 167 5.48 -7.15 -4.13
C LEU A 167 4.18 -7.92 -4.36
N THR A 168 3.10 -7.57 -3.65
CA THR A 168 1.78 -8.23 -3.76
C THR A 168 1.02 -7.77 -5.02
N ASP A 169 1.36 -6.60 -5.60
CA ASP A 169 0.72 -6.04 -6.80
C ASP A 169 1.17 -6.76 -8.09
N GLY A 170 1.14 -8.10 -8.06
CA GLY A 170 1.50 -8.97 -9.18
C GLY A 170 0.30 -9.61 -9.88
N LEU A 171 -0.84 -9.72 -9.20
CA LEU A 171 -2.10 -10.25 -9.74
C LEU A 171 -3.19 -9.20 -9.74
N ASP A 172 -4.08 -9.28 -10.73
CA ASP A 172 -5.20 -8.36 -10.91
C ASP A 172 -6.09 -8.34 -9.65
N GLY A 173 -6.25 -7.16 -9.05
CA GLY A 173 -7.09 -6.94 -7.88
C GLY A 173 -6.50 -7.37 -6.53
N LEU A 174 -5.42 -8.14 -6.48
CA LEU A 174 -4.91 -8.72 -5.23
C LEU A 174 -4.50 -7.65 -4.22
N ALA A 175 -3.60 -6.74 -4.60
CA ALA A 175 -3.11 -5.70 -3.69
C ALA A 175 -4.20 -4.70 -3.30
N ALA A 176 -5.01 -4.26 -4.26
CA ALA A 176 -6.10 -3.30 -4.01
C ALA A 176 -7.18 -3.90 -3.10
N GLY A 177 -7.58 -5.16 -3.34
CA GLY A 177 -8.60 -5.85 -2.55
C GLY A 177 -8.16 -6.11 -1.12
N THR A 178 -6.97 -6.68 -0.94
CA THR A 178 -6.43 -6.97 0.39
C THR A 178 -6.10 -5.71 1.18
N GLY A 179 -5.61 -4.67 0.50
CA GLY A 179 -5.39 -3.35 1.10
C GLY A 179 -6.69 -2.69 1.55
N ALA A 180 -7.77 -2.80 0.77
CA ALA A 180 -9.09 -2.31 1.17
C ALA A 180 -9.59 -3.00 2.44
N VAL A 181 -9.45 -4.33 2.54
CA VAL A 181 -9.83 -5.10 3.74
C VAL A 181 -8.99 -4.69 4.95
N ALA A 182 -7.68 -4.56 4.79
CA ALA A 182 -6.78 -4.15 5.87
C ALA A 182 -7.11 -2.73 6.37
N LEU A 183 -7.34 -1.78 5.48
CA LEU A 183 -7.72 -0.41 5.85
C LEU A 183 -9.11 -0.34 6.48
N PHE A 184 -10.06 -1.17 6.03
CA PHE A 184 -11.37 -1.25 6.67
C PHE A 184 -11.29 -1.77 8.11
N ALA A 185 -10.41 -2.77 8.37
CA ALA A 185 -10.14 -3.24 9.72
C ALA A 185 -9.57 -2.11 10.60
N TYR A 186 -8.59 -1.36 10.11
CA TYR A 186 -8.05 -0.19 10.82
C TYR A 186 -9.07 0.93 11.02
N ALA A 187 -9.99 1.12 10.08
CA ALA A 187 -11.10 2.07 10.27
C ALA A 187 -11.96 1.70 11.48
N GLY A 188 -12.25 0.41 11.65
CA GLY A 188 -12.97 -0.10 12.83
C GLY A 188 -12.18 0.12 14.12
N ILE A 189 -10.89 -0.17 14.15
CA ILE A 189 -10.02 0.03 15.31
C ILE A 189 -9.97 1.52 15.68
N ALA A 190 -9.68 2.41 14.75
CA ALA A 190 -9.63 3.85 14.99
C ALA A 190 -10.97 4.40 15.48
N PHE A 191 -12.08 3.90 14.92
CA PHE A 191 -13.42 4.28 15.39
C PHE A 191 -13.68 3.86 16.84
N LEU A 192 -13.29 2.64 17.22
CA LEU A 192 -13.42 2.14 18.60
C LEU A 192 -12.53 2.90 19.58
N GLN A 193 -11.39 3.41 19.14
CA GLN A 193 -10.49 4.26 19.92
C GLN A 193 -10.96 5.72 20.04
N GLY A 194 -12.01 6.11 19.30
CA GLY A 194 -12.50 7.49 19.25
C GLY A 194 -11.73 8.40 18.26
N GLU A 195 -10.78 7.84 17.50
CA GLU A 195 -9.94 8.54 16.54
C GLU A 195 -10.70 8.72 15.20
N VAL A 196 -11.68 9.62 15.20
CA VAL A 196 -12.65 9.78 14.11
C VAL A 196 -11.97 10.14 12.78
N ASP A 197 -10.94 10.99 12.79
CA ASP A 197 -10.26 11.42 11.56
C ASP A 197 -9.40 10.31 10.96
N LEU A 198 -8.77 9.47 11.80
CA LEU A 198 -8.08 8.26 11.34
C LEU A 198 -9.06 7.27 10.73
N ALA A 199 -10.20 7.04 11.42
CA ALA A 199 -11.25 6.17 10.90
C ALA A 199 -11.80 6.69 9.57
N LEU A 200 -11.99 8.01 9.44
CA LEU A 200 -12.44 8.66 8.22
C LEU A 200 -11.44 8.49 7.07
N PHE A 201 -10.15 8.69 7.34
CA PHE A 201 -9.10 8.47 6.35
C PHE A 201 -9.09 7.02 5.85
N ALA A 202 -9.10 6.06 6.77
CA ALA A 202 -9.07 4.64 6.43
C ALA A 202 -10.31 4.21 5.65
N THR A 203 -11.53 4.71 5.98
CA THR A 203 -12.74 4.43 5.21
C THR A 203 -12.73 5.06 3.83
N CYS A 204 -12.19 6.28 3.68
CA CYS A 204 -12.02 6.91 2.36
C CYS A 204 -11.06 6.12 1.48
N MET A 205 -9.92 5.67 2.04
CA MET A 205 -8.97 4.81 1.31
C MET A 205 -9.60 3.48 0.92
N THR A 206 -10.41 2.88 1.81
CA THR A 206 -11.18 1.65 1.53
C THR A 206 -12.14 1.89 0.36
N GLY A 207 -12.97 2.93 0.42
CA GLY A 207 -13.93 3.25 -0.64
C GLY A 207 -13.25 3.50 -1.98
N ALA A 208 -12.14 4.25 -2.00
CA ALA A 208 -11.36 4.53 -3.20
C ALA A 208 -10.76 3.25 -3.79
N SER A 209 -10.21 2.36 -2.94
CA SER A 209 -9.65 1.07 -3.38
C SER A 209 -10.71 0.15 -3.96
N VAL A 210 -11.91 0.09 -3.36
CA VAL A 210 -13.04 -0.68 -3.89
C VAL A 210 -13.53 -0.08 -5.22
N GLY A 211 -13.60 1.25 -5.34
CA GLY A 211 -13.92 1.91 -6.60
C GLY A 211 -12.89 1.63 -7.70
N PHE A 212 -11.61 1.58 -7.35
CA PHE A 212 -10.52 1.22 -8.26
C PHE A 212 -10.59 -0.25 -8.69
N LEU A 213 -10.97 -1.17 -7.80
CA LEU A 213 -11.13 -2.60 -8.11
C LEU A 213 -12.08 -2.86 -9.27
N TRP A 214 -13.05 -1.98 -9.54
CA TRP A 214 -13.93 -2.10 -10.72
C TRP A 214 -13.16 -2.19 -12.03
N TYR A 215 -11.98 -1.57 -12.08
CA TYR A 215 -11.11 -1.53 -13.26
C TYR A 215 -9.86 -2.41 -13.13
N ASN A 216 -9.49 -2.77 -11.91
CA ASN A 216 -8.29 -3.55 -11.61
C ASN A 216 -8.58 -5.04 -11.37
N SER A 217 -9.86 -5.43 -11.17
CA SER A 217 -10.24 -6.86 -11.10
C SER A 217 -9.98 -7.56 -12.43
N HIS A 218 -9.70 -8.87 -12.36
CA HIS A 218 -9.35 -9.67 -13.54
C HIS A 218 -10.53 -9.75 -14.54
N PRO A 219 -10.29 -9.50 -15.86
CA PRO A 219 -9.05 -8.97 -16.46
C PRO A 219 -8.90 -7.47 -16.27
N ALA A 220 -7.76 -7.04 -15.71
CA ALA A 220 -7.54 -5.65 -15.36
C ALA A 220 -7.41 -4.72 -16.58
N THR A 221 -8.09 -3.58 -16.52
CA THR A 221 -8.01 -2.50 -17.53
C THR A 221 -7.01 -1.39 -17.14
N VAL A 222 -6.56 -1.39 -15.88
CA VAL A 222 -5.53 -0.49 -15.37
C VAL A 222 -4.81 -1.16 -14.19
N PHE A 223 -3.50 -0.97 -14.12
CA PHE A 223 -2.68 -1.41 -12.99
C PHE A 223 -2.43 -0.29 -12.00
N MET A 224 -2.27 -0.67 -10.72
CA MET A 224 -2.03 0.27 -9.62
C MET A 224 -0.69 0.99 -9.78
N GLY A 225 0.37 0.27 -10.12
CA GLY A 225 1.75 0.74 -10.20
C GLY A 225 2.38 1.01 -8.83
N ASP A 226 3.66 1.38 -8.84
CA ASP A 226 4.40 1.72 -7.62
C ASP A 226 3.78 2.91 -6.89
N THR A 227 3.16 3.84 -7.62
CA THR A 227 2.40 4.97 -7.07
C THR A 227 1.34 4.52 -6.07
N GLY A 228 0.53 3.52 -6.44
CA GLY A 228 -0.57 3.06 -5.60
C GLY A 228 -0.14 2.05 -4.55
N SER A 229 0.69 1.10 -4.92
CA SER A 229 1.12 0.02 -4.02
C SER A 229 1.96 0.53 -2.85
N LEU A 230 2.92 1.45 -3.10
CA LEU A 230 3.70 2.07 -2.02
C LEU A 230 2.81 2.93 -1.12
N ALA A 231 1.86 3.69 -1.71
CA ALA A 231 0.92 4.50 -0.94
C ALA A 231 0.01 3.64 -0.05
N LEU A 232 -0.54 2.56 -0.61
CA LEU A 232 -1.47 1.68 0.09
C LEU A 232 -0.78 0.96 1.27
N GLY A 233 0.45 0.47 1.05
CA GLY A 233 1.24 -0.16 2.11
C GLY A 233 1.63 0.83 3.21
N ALA A 234 2.01 2.06 2.84
CA ALA A 234 2.28 3.12 3.80
C ALA A 234 1.03 3.58 4.55
N ALA A 235 -0.16 3.55 3.92
CA ALA A 235 -1.42 3.82 4.58
C ALA A 235 -1.73 2.77 5.66
N VAL A 236 -1.59 1.48 5.34
CA VAL A 236 -1.82 0.37 6.29
C VAL A 236 -0.87 0.48 7.48
N ALA A 237 0.44 0.63 7.24
CA ALA A 237 1.43 0.75 8.31
C ALA A 237 1.32 2.08 9.09
N GLY A 238 1.00 3.17 8.40
CA GLY A 238 0.74 4.46 9.03
C GLY A 238 -0.46 4.41 9.98
N MET A 239 -1.52 3.72 9.58
CA MET A 239 -2.66 3.44 10.47
C MET A 239 -2.24 2.60 11.68
N ALA A 240 -1.40 1.58 11.48
CA ALA A 240 -0.88 0.76 12.57
C ALA A 240 -0.14 1.59 13.62
N VAL A 241 0.76 2.48 13.18
CA VAL A 241 1.51 3.39 14.04
C VAL A 241 0.59 4.41 14.72
N ALA A 242 -0.33 5.03 13.97
CA ALA A 242 -1.20 6.07 14.51
C ALA A 242 -2.26 5.54 15.48
N THR A 243 -2.61 4.25 15.40
CA THR A 243 -3.55 3.58 16.32
C THR A 243 -2.82 2.78 17.42
N ASN A 244 -1.50 2.80 17.44
CA ASN A 244 -0.65 1.99 18.34
C ASN A 244 -0.96 0.48 18.26
N MET A 245 -1.19 -0.03 17.03
CA MET A 245 -1.55 -1.43 16.75
C MET A 245 -0.55 -2.06 15.78
N GLU A 246 0.76 -1.79 15.99
CA GLU A 246 1.83 -2.22 15.08
C GLU A 246 1.95 -3.74 15.03
N ILE A 247 1.88 -4.42 16.18
CA ILE A 247 1.96 -5.88 16.22
C ILE A 247 0.76 -6.52 15.53
N LEU A 248 -0.43 -5.92 15.70
CA LEU A 248 -1.65 -6.40 15.06
C LEU A 248 -1.61 -6.24 13.53
N SER A 249 -0.80 -5.32 13.01
CA SER A 249 -0.62 -5.15 11.57
C SER A 249 -0.11 -6.40 10.88
N LEU A 250 0.70 -7.23 11.57
CA LEU A 250 1.19 -8.49 11.04
C LEU A 250 0.05 -9.49 10.77
N LEU A 251 -1.05 -9.38 11.51
CA LEU A 251 -2.25 -10.20 11.30
C LEU A 251 -3.18 -9.55 10.27
N ILE A 252 -3.49 -8.25 10.44
CA ILE A 252 -4.38 -7.51 9.54
C ILE A 252 -3.83 -7.47 8.10
N GLY A 253 -2.52 -7.23 7.96
CA GLY A 253 -1.80 -7.26 6.69
C GLY A 253 -1.11 -8.61 6.42
N GLY A 254 -1.61 -9.71 6.99
CA GLY A 254 -0.95 -11.03 6.98
C GLY A 254 -0.59 -11.53 5.58
N LEU A 255 -1.42 -11.24 4.57
CA LEU A 255 -1.11 -11.60 3.20
C LEU A 255 0.16 -10.89 2.71
N PHE A 256 0.28 -9.60 2.95
CA PHE A 256 1.47 -8.82 2.57
C PHE A 256 2.73 -9.34 3.26
N VAL A 257 2.59 -9.72 4.55
CA VAL A 257 3.68 -10.32 5.32
C VAL A 257 4.10 -11.65 4.70
N VAL A 258 3.16 -12.53 4.34
CA VAL A 258 3.46 -13.83 3.71
C VAL A 258 4.12 -13.64 2.35
N GLU A 259 3.64 -12.70 1.53
CA GLU A 259 4.26 -12.37 0.24
C GLU A 259 5.72 -11.92 0.41
N ALA A 260 5.98 -10.96 1.29
CA ALA A 260 7.32 -10.47 1.56
C ALA A 260 8.24 -11.53 2.17
N LEU A 261 7.73 -12.33 3.12
CA LEU A 261 8.49 -13.43 3.71
C LEU A 261 8.84 -14.50 2.67
N SER A 262 7.94 -14.80 1.75
CA SER A 262 8.20 -15.77 0.69
C SER A 262 9.39 -15.38 -0.20
N VAL A 263 9.48 -14.07 -0.53
CA VAL A 263 10.63 -13.51 -1.27
C VAL A 263 11.91 -13.61 -0.43
N THR A 264 11.83 -13.20 0.84
CA THR A 264 12.99 -13.22 1.75
C THR A 264 13.53 -14.64 1.92
N ILE A 265 12.64 -15.62 2.17
CA ILE A 265 12.99 -17.04 2.31
C ILE A 265 13.60 -17.57 1.02
N GLN A 266 13.00 -17.25 -0.14
CA GLN A 266 13.50 -17.69 -1.44
C GLN A 266 14.92 -17.16 -1.72
N VAL A 267 15.13 -15.85 -1.51
CA VAL A 267 16.43 -15.19 -1.73
C VAL A 267 17.48 -15.77 -0.79
N PHE A 268 17.14 -15.91 0.50
CA PHE A 268 18.04 -16.50 1.50
C PHE A 268 18.43 -17.94 1.14
N SER A 269 17.45 -18.78 0.84
CA SER A 269 17.69 -20.19 0.49
C SER A 269 18.53 -20.33 -0.78
N PHE A 270 18.24 -19.49 -1.80
CA PHE A 270 19.00 -19.53 -3.04
C PHE A 270 20.44 -19.03 -2.88
N HIS A 271 20.63 -17.97 -2.08
CA HIS A 271 21.95 -17.39 -1.84
C HIS A 271 22.88 -18.34 -1.04
N PHE A 272 22.34 -18.96 0.03
CA PHE A 272 23.17 -19.78 0.94
C PHE A 272 23.19 -21.27 0.59
N PHE A 273 22.08 -21.80 0.04
CA PHE A 273 21.94 -23.25 -0.21
C PHE A 273 21.80 -23.61 -1.68
N HIS A 274 21.72 -22.61 -2.61
CA HIS A 274 21.49 -22.80 -4.04
C HIS A 274 20.23 -23.63 -4.35
N ARG A 275 19.23 -23.58 -3.49
CA ARG A 275 17.97 -24.33 -3.60
C ARG A 275 16.80 -23.38 -3.61
N ARG A 276 15.80 -23.71 -4.44
CA ARG A 276 14.51 -23.01 -4.44
C ARG A 276 13.58 -23.67 -3.41
N VAL A 277 12.96 -22.84 -2.55
CA VAL A 277 11.89 -23.26 -1.63
C VAL A 277 10.55 -23.24 -2.37
N PHE A 278 10.30 -22.17 -3.10
CA PHE A 278 9.11 -21.99 -3.92
C PHE A 278 9.47 -22.10 -5.40
N LEU A 279 8.51 -22.50 -6.26
CA LEU A 279 8.69 -22.52 -7.72
C LEU A 279 9.08 -21.13 -8.23
N MET A 280 8.41 -20.11 -7.69
CA MET A 280 8.68 -18.68 -7.90
C MET A 280 8.27 -17.89 -6.65
N ALA A 281 8.87 -16.75 -6.39
CA ALA A 281 8.48 -15.79 -5.36
C ALA A 281 8.26 -14.42 -6.02
N PRO A 282 7.32 -13.62 -5.52
CA PRO A 282 6.42 -13.82 -4.36
C PRO A 282 5.49 -15.05 -4.48
N ILE A 283 4.85 -15.45 -3.36
CA ILE A 283 4.18 -16.77 -3.24
C ILE A 283 2.98 -16.93 -4.18
N HIS A 284 2.30 -15.85 -4.56
CA HIS A 284 1.21 -15.92 -5.55
C HIS A 284 1.69 -16.51 -6.88
N HIS A 285 2.90 -16.21 -7.35
CA HIS A 285 3.46 -16.82 -8.56
C HIS A 285 3.73 -18.32 -8.41
N HIS A 286 4.00 -18.80 -7.19
CA HIS A 286 4.12 -20.24 -6.93
C HIS A 286 2.81 -20.96 -7.23
N PHE A 287 1.67 -20.38 -6.84
CA PHE A 287 0.35 -20.96 -7.10
C PHE A 287 -0.06 -20.85 -8.58
N GLU A 288 0.27 -19.73 -9.25
CA GLU A 288 0.09 -19.61 -10.70
C GLU A 288 0.83 -20.71 -11.46
N LEU A 289 2.10 -20.97 -11.11
CA LEU A 289 2.90 -22.05 -11.74
C LEU A 289 2.37 -23.45 -11.40
N LYS A 290 1.58 -23.60 -10.35
CA LYS A 290 0.82 -24.82 -10.04
C LYS A 290 -0.49 -24.94 -10.81
N GLY A 291 -0.84 -23.96 -11.65
CA GLY A 291 -2.02 -24.00 -12.50
C GLY A 291 -3.27 -23.36 -11.88
N TRP A 292 -3.16 -22.63 -10.75
CA TRP A 292 -4.27 -21.87 -10.20
C TRP A 292 -4.64 -20.71 -11.13
N SER A 293 -5.94 -20.36 -11.18
CA SER A 293 -6.41 -19.16 -11.88
C SER A 293 -6.08 -17.90 -11.06
N GLU A 294 -6.12 -16.74 -11.69
CA GLU A 294 -5.99 -15.45 -10.99
C GLU A 294 -7.22 -15.11 -10.13
N THR A 295 -8.32 -15.85 -10.32
CA THR A 295 -9.60 -15.69 -9.61
C THR A 295 -9.82 -16.84 -8.65
#